data_10acd8b9686b876b76ef7b1bc7867edb
#
_entry.id   10acd8b9686b876b76ef7b1bc7867edb
#
_cell.length_a   1.000
_cell.length_b   1.000
_cell.length_c   1.000
_cell.angle_alpha   90.00
_cell.angle_beta   90.00
_cell.angle_gamma   90.00
#
_symmetry.space_group_name_H-M   'P 1'
#
loop_
_entity.id
_entity.type
_entity.pdbx_description
1 polymer ?
#
loop_
_entity_poly.entity_id
_entity_poly.type
_entity_poly.pdbx_seq_one_letter_code
_entity_poly.pdbx_strand_id
1 'polypeptide(L)'
;MNTLTARFLVSGLLFVLSVVTGIWLRSSGRPFGDLLFTSHKLSAVATVIIIGWSAYRIYKVGDLPGPSILAVAITGTLFLVLAVTGALLTFDKLASQVALRIHQIVPALAMASMAASIYLLSVVDMARQIGAAK
;
A
#
# COMPACT_ATOMS: atom_id res chain seq x y z
N MET A 1 -9.16 4.96 -18.30
CA MET A 1 -8.31 4.61 -17.16
C MET A 1 -7.94 3.14 -17.26
N ASN A 2 -6.66 2.84 -17.30
CA ASN A 2 -6.17 1.46 -17.42
C ASN A 2 -6.49 0.67 -16.14
N THR A 3 -6.67 -0.63 -16.26
CA THR A 3 -6.95 -1.53 -15.13
C THR A 3 -5.87 -1.49 -14.04
N LEU A 4 -4.61 -1.22 -14.40
CA LEU A 4 -3.51 -1.05 -13.43
C LEU A 4 -3.69 0.23 -12.60
N THR A 5 -3.90 1.37 -13.26
CA THR A 5 -4.15 2.65 -12.58
C THR A 5 -5.35 2.55 -11.65
N ALA A 6 -6.45 1.94 -12.10
CA ALA A 6 -7.64 1.72 -11.27
C ALA A 6 -7.33 0.88 -10.02
N ARG A 7 -6.53 -0.19 -10.15
CA ARG A 7 -6.13 -1.02 -9.00
C ARG A 7 -5.28 -0.26 -8.00
N PHE A 8 -4.33 0.56 -8.47
CA PHE A 8 -3.53 1.40 -7.58
C PHE A 8 -4.37 2.46 -6.88
N LEU A 9 -5.36 3.05 -7.54
CA LEU A 9 -6.29 3.97 -6.90
C LEU A 9 -7.14 3.28 -5.82
N VAL A 10 -7.70 2.11 -6.12
CA VAL A 10 -8.48 1.33 -5.14
C VAL A 10 -7.62 0.93 -3.95
N SER A 11 -6.38 0.44 -4.19
CA SER A 11 -5.47 0.10 -3.10
C SER A 11 -5.04 1.33 -2.30
N GLY A 12 -4.90 2.49 -2.95
CA GLY A 12 -4.63 3.77 -2.28
C GLY A 12 -5.76 4.19 -1.34
N LEU A 13 -7.02 4.08 -1.78
CA LEU A 13 -8.19 4.37 -0.95
C LEU A 13 -8.29 3.41 0.25
N LEU A 14 -8.09 2.11 0.04
CA LEU A 14 -8.07 1.12 1.11
C LEU A 14 -6.93 1.39 2.11
N PHE A 15 -5.78 1.83 1.59
CA PHE A 15 -4.65 2.20 2.43
C PHE A 15 -4.94 3.44 3.28
N VAL A 16 -5.53 4.49 2.70
CA VAL A 16 -5.98 5.67 3.47
C VAL A 16 -6.96 5.26 4.57
N LEU A 17 -7.92 4.39 4.27
CA LEU A 17 -8.84 3.84 5.26
C LEU A 17 -8.09 3.10 6.38
N SER A 18 -7.09 2.29 6.02
CA SER A 18 -6.24 1.58 6.98
C SER A 18 -5.46 2.57 7.87
N VAL A 19 -4.89 3.64 7.31
CA VAL A 19 -4.18 4.67 8.07
C VAL A 19 -5.12 5.39 9.05
N VAL A 20 -6.29 5.82 8.58
CA VAL A 20 -7.30 6.51 9.41
C VAL A 20 -7.75 5.62 10.57
N THR A 21 -8.10 4.37 10.28
CA THR A 21 -8.50 3.40 11.32
C THR A 21 -7.36 3.08 12.28
N GLY A 22 -6.11 3.03 11.81
CA GLY A 22 -4.92 2.83 12.64
C GLY A 22 -4.66 4.01 13.59
N ILE A 23 -4.81 5.25 13.12
CA ILE A 23 -4.72 6.45 13.95
C ILE A 23 -5.83 6.44 15.02
N TRP A 24 -7.04 6.07 14.63
CA TRP A 24 -8.17 5.96 15.56
C TRP A 24 -7.94 4.89 16.61
N LEU A 25 -7.45 3.70 16.24
CA LEU A 25 -7.07 2.65 17.20
C LEU A 25 -6.06 3.15 18.23
N ARG A 26 -5.07 3.93 17.78
CA ARG A 26 -4.07 4.51 18.68
C ARG A 26 -4.71 5.50 19.69
N SER A 27 -5.65 6.33 19.24
CA SER A 27 -6.32 7.32 20.10
C SER A 27 -7.34 6.71 21.06
N SER A 28 -7.95 5.57 20.70
CA SER A 28 -8.96 4.90 21.52
C SER A 28 -8.39 4.13 22.71
N GLY A 29 -7.06 3.84 22.71
CA GLY A 29 -6.45 3.04 23.78
C GLY A 29 -6.84 1.58 23.75
N ARG A 30 -6.34 0.81 24.76
CA ARG A 30 -6.73 -0.61 24.95
C ARG A 30 -7.83 -0.72 26.03
N PRO A 31 -8.78 -1.68 25.91
CA PRO A 31 -8.94 -2.67 24.84
C PRO A 31 -9.49 -2.07 23.55
N PHE A 32 -8.97 -2.52 22.40
CA PHE A 32 -9.43 -2.06 21.09
C PHE A 32 -10.85 -2.54 20.80
N GLY A 33 -11.70 -1.69 20.21
CA GLY A 33 -12.99 -2.13 19.69
C GLY A 33 -12.81 -3.14 18.55
N ASP A 34 -13.41 -4.31 18.67
CA ASP A 34 -13.25 -5.43 17.73
C ASP A 34 -13.54 -5.03 16.28
N LEU A 35 -14.57 -4.22 16.06
CA LEU A 35 -14.96 -3.75 14.73
C LEU A 35 -13.87 -2.87 14.10
N LEU A 36 -13.33 -1.90 14.85
CA LEU A 36 -12.31 -0.99 14.37
C LEU A 36 -10.99 -1.70 14.07
N PHE A 37 -10.61 -2.62 14.97
CA PHE A 37 -9.41 -3.44 14.82
C PHE A 37 -9.50 -4.38 13.61
N THR A 38 -10.65 -5.03 13.42
CA THR A 38 -10.92 -5.90 12.28
C THR A 38 -10.94 -5.10 10.97
N SER A 39 -11.59 -3.94 10.94
CA SER A 39 -11.63 -3.07 9.76
C SER A 39 -10.24 -2.60 9.34
N HIS A 40 -9.40 -2.21 10.32
CA HIS A 40 -7.99 -1.85 10.06
C HIS A 40 -7.23 -3.02 9.44
N LYS A 41 -7.33 -4.22 10.00
CA LYS A 41 -6.65 -5.41 9.48
C LYS A 41 -7.12 -5.80 8.08
N LEU A 42 -8.45 -5.83 7.85
CA LEU A 42 -9.01 -6.22 6.56
C LEU A 42 -8.61 -5.25 5.46
N SER A 43 -8.68 -3.93 5.71
CA SER A 43 -8.27 -2.92 4.74
C SER A 43 -6.77 -3.00 4.44
N ALA A 44 -5.93 -3.23 5.45
CA ALA A 44 -4.49 -3.41 5.28
C ALA A 44 -4.16 -4.67 4.45
N VAL A 45 -4.77 -5.82 4.77
CA VAL A 45 -4.58 -7.07 4.03
C VAL A 45 -5.05 -6.93 2.58
N ALA A 46 -6.24 -6.35 2.35
CA ALA A 46 -6.76 -6.12 1.02
C ALA A 46 -5.82 -5.24 0.18
N THR A 47 -5.27 -4.18 0.78
CA THR A 47 -4.27 -3.31 0.14
C THR A 47 -3.04 -4.10 -0.31
N VAL A 48 -2.46 -4.91 0.58
CA VAL A 48 -1.27 -5.73 0.28
C VAL A 48 -1.55 -6.73 -0.84
N ILE A 49 -2.72 -7.39 -0.83
CA ILE A 49 -3.12 -8.34 -1.88
C ILE A 49 -3.23 -7.65 -3.24
N ILE A 50 -3.90 -6.48 -3.31
CA ILE A 50 -4.09 -5.76 -4.58
C ILE A 50 -2.75 -5.26 -5.12
N ILE A 51 -1.86 -4.75 -4.27
CA ILE A 51 -0.53 -4.30 -4.67
C ILE A 51 0.33 -5.47 -5.13
N GLY A 52 0.36 -6.57 -4.37
CA GLY A 52 1.10 -7.77 -4.74
C GLY A 52 0.65 -8.36 -6.07
N TRP A 53 -0.68 -8.44 -6.28
CA TRP A 53 -1.25 -8.86 -7.56
C TRP A 53 -0.90 -7.91 -8.70
N SER A 54 -0.94 -6.60 -8.46
CA SER A 54 -0.57 -5.60 -9.45
C SER A 54 0.90 -5.67 -9.81
N ALA A 55 1.79 -5.82 -8.83
CA ALA A 55 3.22 -6.01 -9.04
C ALA A 55 3.53 -7.28 -9.86
N TYR A 56 2.85 -8.40 -9.55
CA TYR A 56 2.96 -9.63 -10.33
C TYR A 56 2.53 -9.44 -11.80
N ARG A 57 1.41 -8.74 -12.03
CA ARG A 57 0.94 -8.43 -13.39
C ARG A 57 1.93 -7.55 -14.14
N ILE A 58 2.52 -6.56 -13.50
CA ILE A 58 3.56 -5.69 -14.06
C ILE A 58 4.78 -6.50 -14.47
N TYR A 59 5.24 -7.39 -13.60
CA TYR A 59 6.36 -8.30 -13.87
C TYR A 59 6.11 -9.18 -15.10
N LYS A 60 4.88 -9.71 -15.25
CA LYS A 60 4.49 -10.56 -16.39
C LYS A 60 4.41 -9.82 -17.73
N VAL A 61 4.04 -8.54 -17.73
CA VAL A 61 3.86 -7.75 -18.96
C VAL A 61 5.18 -7.21 -19.51
N GLY A 62 6.21 -7.04 -18.66
CA GLY A 62 7.60 -6.76 -19.07
C GLY A 62 7.90 -5.38 -19.68
N ASP A 63 6.90 -4.56 -19.98
CA ASP A 63 6.98 -3.36 -20.84
C ASP A 63 6.91 -2.03 -20.09
N LEU A 64 7.35 -1.98 -18.82
CA LEU A 64 7.34 -0.74 -18.07
C LEU A 64 8.72 -0.08 -18.04
N PRO A 65 8.78 1.27 -18.11
CA PRO A 65 10.02 2.00 -17.87
C PRO A 65 10.61 1.70 -16.49
N GLY A 66 11.94 1.65 -16.39
CA GLY A 66 12.67 1.35 -15.16
C GLY A 66 12.21 2.16 -13.94
N PRO A 67 11.98 3.49 -14.04
CA PRO A 67 11.47 4.29 -12.92
C PRO A 67 10.11 3.82 -12.37
N SER A 68 9.20 3.36 -13.24
CA SER A 68 7.89 2.83 -12.81
C SER A 68 8.03 1.50 -12.07
N ILE A 69 8.91 0.62 -12.54
CA ILE A 69 9.20 -0.64 -11.87
C ILE A 69 9.81 -0.39 -10.49
N LEU A 70 10.77 0.53 -10.40
CA LEU A 70 11.42 0.90 -9.15
C LEU A 70 10.42 1.47 -8.14
N ALA A 71 9.55 2.40 -8.56
CA ALA A 71 8.52 2.97 -7.69
C ALA A 71 7.57 1.91 -7.14
N VAL A 72 7.10 0.99 -7.98
CA VAL A 72 6.24 -0.13 -7.56
C VAL A 72 6.97 -1.08 -6.62
N ALA A 73 8.25 -1.38 -6.86
CA ALA A 73 9.06 -2.23 -6.00
C ALA A 73 9.26 -1.60 -4.61
N ILE A 74 9.57 -0.31 -4.54
CA ILE A 74 9.68 0.44 -3.27
C ILE A 74 8.34 0.41 -2.53
N THR A 75 7.24 0.70 -3.23
CA THR A 75 5.89 0.66 -2.66
C THR A 75 5.59 -0.72 -2.09
N GLY A 76 5.82 -1.79 -2.84
CA GLY A 76 5.61 -3.16 -2.39
C GLY A 76 6.43 -3.52 -1.15
N THR A 77 7.71 -3.11 -1.12
CA THR A 77 8.60 -3.32 0.03
C THR A 77 8.09 -2.61 1.29
N LEU A 78 7.67 -1.35 1.16
CA LEU A 78 7.11 -0.58 2.29
C LEU A 78 5.82 -1.23 2.83
N PHE A 79 4.95 -1.73 1.96
CA PHE A 79 3.75 -2.46 2.38
C PHE A 79 4.08 -3.80 3.04
N LEU A 80 5.12 -4.50 2.58
CA LEU A 80 5.60 -5.71 3.25
C LEU A 80 6.10 -5.40 4.67
N VAL A 81 6.87 -4.32 4.85
CA VAL A 81 7.33 -3.87 6.17
C VAL A 81 6.14 -3.54 7.07
N LEU A 82 5.11 -2.86 6.54
CA LEU A 82 3.88 -2.57 7.29
C LEU A 82 3.13 -3.83 7.69
N ALA A 83 3.01 -4.81 6.80
CA ALA A 83 2.36 -6.08 7.08
C ALA A 83 3.08 -6.86 8.19
N VAL A 84 4.41 -6.96 8.10
CA VAL A 84 5.24 -7.65 9.10
C VAL A 84 5.16 -6.94 10.45
N THR A 85 5.38 -5.62 10.49
CA THR A 85 5.32 -4.87 11.75
C THR A 85 3.92 -4.87 12.37
N GLY A 86 2.87 -4.77 11.55
CA GLY A 86 1.48 -4.89 12.03
C GLY A 86 1.15 -6.27 12.59
N ALA A 87 1.66 -7.34 11.96
CA ALA A 87 1.55 -8.70 12.48
C ALA A 87 2.27 -8.86 13.83
N LEU A 88 3.50 -8.35 13.95
CA LEU A 88 4.26 -8.37 15.21
C LEU A 88 3.52 -7.65 16.34
N LEU A 89 2.89 -6.52 16.05
CA LEU A 89 2.12 -5.75 17.04
C LEU A 89 0.81 -6.43 17.46
N THR A 90 0.35 -7.43 16.72
CA THR A 90 -0.82 -8.25 17.10
C THR A 90 -0.48 -9.23 18.23
N PHE A 91 0.77 -9.67 18.30
CA PHE A 91 1.23 -10.62 19.31
C PHE A 91 1.91 -9.84 20.45
N ASP A 92 1.29 -9.79 21.63
CA ASP A 92 1.79 -9.03 22.78
C ASP A 92 3.24 -9.39 23.17
N LYS A 93 3.64 -10.64 22.99
CA LYS A 93 5.00 -11.11 23.27
C LYS A 93 6.06 -10.61 22.28
N LEU A 94 5.65 -10.24 21.06
CA LEU A 94 6.54 -9.78 19.98
C LEU A 94 6.44 -8.26 19.74
N ALA A 95 5.49 -7.60 20.40
CA ALA A 95 5.28 -6.16 20.28
C ALA A 95 6.46 -5.41 20.89
N SER A 96 7.39 -4.95 20.05
CA SER A 96 8.52 -4.11 20.47
C SER A 96 8.24 -2.64 20.19
N GLN A 97 8.88 -1.75 20.97
CA GLN A 97 8.83 -0.30 20.73
C GLN A 97 9.37 0.07 19.34
N VAL A 98 10.36 -0.69 18.85
CA VAL A 98 10.91 -0.50 17.49
C VAL A 98 9.88 -0.84 16.43
N ALA A 99 9.21 -1.99 16.53
CA ALA A 99 8.15 -2.38 15.60
C ALA A 99 7.01 -1.35 15.58
N LEU A 100 6.62 -0.83 16.75
CA LEU A 100 5.61 0.21 16.87
C LEU A 100 6.03 1.50 16.16
N ARG A 101 7.25 1.98 16.38
CA ARG A 101 7.77 3.20 15.73
C ARG A 101 7.85 3.04 14.21
N ILE A 102 8.37 1.91 13.73
CA ILE A 102 8.42 1.60 12.29
C ILE A 102 7.00 1.61 11.72
N HIS A 103 6.06 0.91 12.36
CA HIS A 103 4.66 0.85 11.92
C HIS A 103 3.94 2.21 11.93
N GLN A 104 4.42 3.18 12.72
CA GLN A 104 3.88 4.55 12.77
C GLN A 104 4.49 5.48 11.72
N ILE A 105 5.75 5.29 11.34
CA ILE A 105 6.47 6.17 10.40
C ILE A 105 6.31 5.70 8.96
N VAL A 106 6.41 4.39 8.72
CA VAL A 106 6.39 3.82 7.37
C VAL A 106 5.11 4.13 6.58
N PRO A 107 3.90 4.30 7.18
CA PRO A 107 2.72 4.70 6.41
C PRO A 107 2.87 6.01 5.64
N ALA A 108 3.58 7.00 6.19
CA ALA A 108 3.82 8.26 5.49
C ALA A 108 4.70 8.05 4.25
N LEU A 109 5.75 7.24 4.36
CA LEU A 109 6.62 6.87 3.23
C LEU A 109 5.86 6.04 2.18
N ALA A 110 5.03 5.11 2.64
CA ALA A 110 4.21 4.27 1.77
C ALA A 110 3.18 5.11 1.00
N MET A 111 2.57 6.12 1.61
CA MET A 111 1.67 7.06 0.93
C MET A 111 2.40 7.83 -0.17
N ALA A 112 3.57 8.41 0.12
CA ALA A 112 4.37 9.13 -0.87
C ALA A 112 4.80 8.22 -2.04
N SER A 113 5.28 7.01 -1.73
CA SER A 113 5.68 6.03 -2.74
C SER A 113 4.50 5.53 -3.58
N MET A 114 3.33 5.32 -2.97
CA MET A 114 2.09 4.96 -3.67
C MET A 114 1.66 6.08 -4.65
N ALA A 115 1.67 7.34 -4.20
CA ALA A 115 1.33 8.49 -5.04
C ALA A 115 2.30 8.60 -6.23
N ALA A 116 3.60 8.42 -6.02
CA ALA A 116 4.60 8.38 -7.08
C ALA A 116 4.34 7.24 -8.07
N SER A 117 4.00 6.04 -7.58
CA SER A 117 3.68 4.89 -8.43
C SER A 117 2.44 5.15 -9.30
N ILE A 118 1.38 5.72 -8.72
CA ILE A 118 0.15 6.08 -9.46
C ILE A 118 0.47 7.12 -10.55
N TYR A 119 1.24 8.15 -10.20
CA TYR A 119 1.64 9.19 -11.15
C TYR A 119 2.44 8.61 -12.32
N LEU A 120 3.51 7.86 -12.06
CA LEU A 120 4.34 7.27 -13.10
C LEU A 120 3.57 6.30 -14.00
N LEU A 121 2.70 5.47 -13.43
CA LEU A 121 1.85 4.56 -14.20
C LEU A 121 0.83 5.32 -15.07
N SER A 122 0.26 6.41 -14.57
CA SER A 122 -0.69 7.22 -15.33
C SER A 122 -0.01 7.93 -16.51
N VAL A 123 1.22 8.41 -16.34
CA VAL A 123 2.01 9.02 -17.42
C VAL A 123 2.33 8.01 -18.52
N VAL A 124 2.74 6.80 -18.15
CA VAL A 124 3.00 5.71 -19.10
C VAL A 124 1.73 5.33 -19.87
N ASP A 125 0.60 5.27 -19.19
CA ASP A 125 -0.69 4.93 -19.80
C ASP A 125 -1.13 6.01 -20.82
N MET A 126 -0.98 7.27 -20.46
CA MET A 126 -1.28 8.41 -21.37
C MET A 126 -0.37 8.38 -22.60
N ALA A 127 0.93 8.15 -22.43
CA ALA A 127 1.87 8.07 -23.54
C ALA A 127 1.52 6.95 -24.53
N ARG A 128 1.11 5.78 -24.02
CA ARG A 128 0.65 4.66 -24.85
C ARG A 128 -0.61 4.98 -25.65
N GLN A 129 -1.57 5.68 -25.05
CA GLN A 129 -2.81 6.08 -25.74
C GLN A 129 -2.53 7.04 -26.88
N ILE A 130 -1.64 8.03 -26.68
CA ILE A 130 -1.25 8.99 -27.73
C ILE A 130 -0.49 8.28 -28.86
N GLY A 131 0.39 7.32 -28.54
CA GLY A 131 1.13 6.55 -29.52
C GLY A 131 0.25 5.61 -30.36
N ALA A 132 -0.82 5.08 -29.80
CA ALA A 132 -1.78 4.20 -30.49
C ALA A 132 -2.78 4.94 -31.39
N ALA A 133 -2.91 6.28 -31.24
CA ALA A 133 -3.81 7.13 -32.02
C ALA A 133 -3.17 7.70 -33.31
N LYS A 134 -1.89 7.39 -33.57
CA LYS A 134 -1.14 7.76 -34.78
C LYS A 134 -0.99 6.58 -35.73
#